data_bf31fc3d24ffcd5b6be7d30274345c8c
#
_entry.id   bf31fc3d24ffcd5b6be7d30274345c8c
#
_cell.length_a   1.000
_cell.length_b   1.000
_cell.length_c   1.000
_cell.angle_alpha   90.00
_cell.angle_beta   90.00
_cell.angle_gamma   90.00
#
_symmetry.space_group_name_H-M   'P 1'
#
loop_
_entity.id
_entity.type
_entity.pdbx_description
1 polymer ?
#
loop_
_entity_poly.entity_id
_entity_poly.type
_entity_poly.pdbx_seq_one_letter_code
_entity_poly.pdbx_strand_id
1 'polypeptide(L)'
;MRNQLHIVCLDVPFPADYGGAIDMFYRIKALHELGVELTLHVFQYGRAKQAELEKYGKVIYYERKRSFWHLFSKRPFIVQSRRSTALLSNLRKDDAPILFEGIHTIWPLEMPDIQQRMTLVRMHNLEDEYYQGLRKQANWFQKIYFEQERVKLKRYAKQLKVATHILAIKPSDAQMLKSINTSVYVLPASIPSLNNSFTSVEPYALFHGNLSVAENEQAAMWIIQQVKGIICDTFPLRIAGKNPSKRLQQWCIKYNVELVANPSKSELDELVNRAQIHVLYTEVSSGIKLKLINCLASSGQVLVNENMVVGTGLEGLCTIATDAKSFKLHFIGLQNVPLTREAFNERQDILEKHFSTRKNCQLILELINP
;
A
#
# COMPACT_ATOMS: atom_id res chain seq x y z
N MET A 1 30.15 -10.86 -1.88
CA MET A 1 28.71 -10.52 -1.81
C MET A 1 28.43 -9.44 -2.86
N ARG A 2 27.38 -9.59 -3.65
CA ARG A 2 26.93 -8.55 -4.59
C ARG A 2 26.34 -7.40 -3.79
N ASN A 3 27.01 -6.26 -3.76
CA ASN A 3 26.57 -5.08 -3.01
C ASN A 3 25.79 -4.07 -3.86
N GLN A 4 25.53 -4.41 -5.14
CA GLN A 4 24.84 -3.56 -6.11
C GLN A 4 23.45 -4.10 -6.40
N LEU A 5 22.50 -3.19 -6.56
CA LEU A 5 21.10 -3.54 -6.90
C LEU A 5 20.47 -2.44 -7.76
N HIS A 6 19.90 -2.84 -8.92
CA HIS A 6 18.98 -1.99 -9.67
C HIS A 6 17.57 -2.08 -9.10
N ILE A 7 16.93 -0.93 -8.87
CA ILE A 7 15.50 -0.89 -8.49
C ILE A 7 14.74 -0.15 -9.59
N VAL A 8 13.76 -0.81 -10.21
CA VAL A 8 12.93 -0.21 -11.25
C VAL A 8 11.60 0.23 -10.62
N CYS A 9 11.50 1.52 -10.27
CA CYS A 9 10.35 2.11 -9.59
C CYS A 9 9.21 2.40 -10.58
N LEU A 10 8.00 2.01 -10.23
CA LEU A 10 6.80 2.23 -11.06
C LEU A 10 6.37 3.71 -11.14
N ASP A 11 6.78 4.53 -10.17
CA ASP A 11 6.55 5.96 -10.06
C ASP A 11 7.67 6.58 -9.21
N VAL A 12 7.69 7.91 -9.08
CA VAL A 12 8.62 8.63 -8.19
C VAL A 12 8.23 8.35 -6.73
N PRO A 13 9.09 7.65 -5.94
CA PRO A 13 8.72 7.19 -4.60
C PRO A 13 8.72 8.30 -3.52
N PHE A 14 9.15 9.53 -3.83
CA PHE A 14 9.13 10.65 -2.91
C PHE A 14 8.34 11.84 -3.49
N PRO A 15 7.57 12.60 -2.67
CA PRO A 15 7.27 12.34 -1.27
C PRO A 15 6.50 11.03 -1.05
N ALA A 16 6.77 10.34 0.06
CA ALA A 16 6.14 9.07 0.43
C ALA A 16 4.73 9.30 1.01
N ASP A 17 3.76 9.64 0.17
CA ASP A 17 2.42 10.12 0.55
C ASP A 17 1.27 9.21 0.12
N TYR A 18 1.55 8.09 -0.56
CA TYR A 18 0.60 7.00 -0.82
C TYR A 18 1.29 5.63 -0.68
N GLY A 19 0.50 4.56 -0.52
CA GLY A 19 1.00 3.23 -0.14
C GLY A 19 2.17 2.70 -0.97
N GLY A 20 2.08 2.78 -2.32
CA GLY A 20 3.16 2.33 -3.19
C GLY A 20 4.43 3.18 -3.07
N ALA A 21 4.30 4.51 -2.93
CA ALA A 21 5.44 5.40 -2.72
C ALA A 21 6.11 5.15 -1.35
N ILE A 22 5.31 4.94 -0.30
CA ILE A 22 5.81 4.61 1.05
C ILE A 22 6.60 3.29 0.99
N ASP A 23 6.03 2.22 0.45
CA ASP A 23 6.70 0.92 0.36
C ASP A 23 8.02 0.99 -0.41
N MET A 24 8.04 1.65 -1.58
CA MET A 24 9.26 1.84 -2.37
C MET A 24 10.30 2.69 -1.64
N PHE A 25 9.89 3.85 -1.09
CA PHE A 25 10.83 4.79 -0.49
C PHE A 25 11.53 4.23 0.75
N TYR A 26 10.76 3.62 1.68
CA TYR A 26 11.36 3.08 2.91
C TYR A 26 12.19 1.83 2.63
N ARG A 27 11.88 1.05 1.60
CA ARG A 27 12.73 -0.06 1.13
C ARG A 27 14.06 0.46 0.56
N ILE A 28 14.02 1.46 -0.32
CA ILE A 28 15.21 2.11 -0.87
C ILE A 28 16.11 2.61 0.27
N LYS A 29 15.52 3.35 1.22
CA LYS A 29 16.24 3.88 2.38
C LYS A 29 16.89 2.76 3.21
N ALA A 30 16.15 1.72 3.54
CA ALA A 30 16.66 0.62 4.37
C ALA A 30 17.73 -0.21 3.64
N LEU A 31 17.62 -0.45 2.34
CA LEU A 31 18.66 -1.12 1.55
C LEU A 31 19.94 -0.29 1.50
N HIS A 32 19.83 1.02 1.33
CA HIS A 32 20.98 1.94 1.41
C HIS A 32 21.65 1.89 2.79
N GLU A 33 20.87 1.95 3.88
CA GLU A 33 21.35 1.84 5.27
C GLU A 33 21.99 0.48 5.58
N LEU A 34 21.65 -0.56 4.82
CA LEU A 34 22.30 -1.87 4.86
C LEU A 34 23.57 -1.96 3.99
N GLY A 35 24.00 -0.85 3.39
CA GLY A 35 25.24 -0.75 2.62
C GLY A 35 25.10 -1.21 1.15
N VAL A 36 23.89 -1.26 0.59
CA VAL A 36 23.67 -1.60 -0.82
C VAL A 36 23.89 -0.40 -1.70
N GLU A 37 24.70 -0.55 -2.74
CA GLU A 37 24.87 0.46 -3.79
C GLU A 37 23.69 0.39 -4.76
N LEU A 38 22.83 1.42 -4.72
CA LEU A 38 21.56 1.42 -5.46
C LEU A 38 21.67 2.22 -6.76
N THR A 39 21.14 1.64 -7.85
CA THR A 39 20.79 2.37 -9.06
C THR A 39 19.27 2.39 -9.22
N LEU A 40 18.68 3.56 -9.06
CA LEU A 40 17.22 3.76 -9.09
C LEU A 40 16.78 4.16 -10.50
N HIS A 41 15.98 3.32 -11.15
CA HIS A 41 15.34 3.57 -12.43
C HIS A 41 13.89 4.01 -12.20
N VAL A 42 13.61 5.30 -12.33
CA VAL A 42 12.36 5.90 -11.83
C VAL A 42 11.48 6.35 -13.00
N PHE A 43 10.30 5.76 -13.15
CA PHE A 43 9.31 6.24 -14.09
C PHE A 43 8.55 7.44 -13.52
N GLN A 44 8.46 8.53 -14.32
CA GLN A 44 7.72 9.73 -13.93
C GLN A 44 6.24 9.63 -14.36
N TYR A 45 5.36 9.86 -13.40
CA TYR A 45 3.91 9.89 -13.61
C TYR A 45 3.25 11.00 -12.79
N GLY A 46 3.27 12.22 -13.31
CA GLY A 46 2.69 13.39 -12.63
C GLY A 46 3.49 13.91 -11.43
N ARG A 47 4.60 13.27 -11.10
CA ARG A 47 5.52 13.67 -10.03
C ARG A 47 6.84 14.18 -10.63
N ALA A 48 7.35 15.28 -10.10
CA ALA A 48 8.63 15.84 -10.52
C ALA A 48 9.80 15.00 -9.99
N LYS A 49 10.99 15.22 -10.58
CA LYS A 49 12.25 14.67 -10.05
C LYS A 49 12.45 15.14 -8.62
N GLN A 50 13.07 14.29 -7.80
CA GLN A 50 13.24 14.52 -6.36
C GLN A 50 14.70 14.34 -5.97
N ALA A 51 15.36 15.42 -5.57
CA ALA A 51 16.75 15.39 -5.08
C ALA A 51 16.92 14.50 -3.83
N GLU A 52 15.86 14.31 -3.05
CA GLU A 52 15.88 13.41 -1.89
C GLU A 52 16.32 11.99 -2.24
N LEU A 53 15.96 11.50 -3.43
CA LEU A 53 16.31 10.14 -3.87
C LEU A 53 17.82 9.98 -4.17
N GLU A 54 18.50 11.07 -4.54
CA GLU A 54 19.94 11.07 -4.86
C GLU A 54 20.80 10.78 -3.63
N LYS A 55 20.24 10.95 -2.41
CA LYS A 55 20.92 10.59 -1.16
C LYS A 55 21.10 9.08 -0.99
N TYR A 56 20.28 8.28 -1.68
CA TYR A 56 20.22 6.81 -1.51
C TYR A 56 20.86 6.05 -2.65
N GLY A 57 21.21 6.72 -3.75
CA GLY A 57 21.85 6.05 -4.89
C GLY A 57 21.79 6.87 -6.16
N LYS A 58 22.32 6.29 -7.26
CA LYS A 58 22.23 6.88 -8.59
C LYS A 58 20.81 6.84 -9.11
N VAL A 59 20.25 8.00 -9.52
CA VAL A 59 18.86 8.10 -9.98
C VAL A 59 18.81 8.38 -11.49
N ILE A 60 18.06 7.56 -12.23
CA ILE A 60 17.83 7.70 -13.66
C ILE A 60 16.33 7.78 -13.90
N TYR A 61 15.85 8.89 -14.46
CA TYR A 61 14.44 9.13 -14.70
C TYR A 61 14.03 8.76 -16.12
N TYR A 62 12.82 8.19 -16.24
CA TYR A 62 12.19 7.82 -17.51
C TYR A 62 10.79 8.39 -17.59
N GLU A 63 10.43 8.94 -18.73
CA GLU A 63 9.06 9.39 -18.97
C GLU A 63 8.12 8.21 -19.19
N ARG A 64 6.98 8.21 -18.51
CA ARG A 64 5.88 7.32 -18.79
C ARG A 64 5.13 7.80 -20.02
N LYS A 65 5.21 7.03 -21.14
CA LYS A 65 4.54 7.36 -22.40
C LYS A 65 3.05 7.02 -22.34
N ARG A 66 2.21 8.05 -22.36
CA ARG A 66 0.75 7.88 -22.32
C ARG A 66 0.20 8.17 -23.73
N SER A 67 -0.05 7.11 -24.49
CA SER A 67 -0.69 7.21 -25.81
C SER A 67 -2.01 6.47 -25.80
N PHE A 68 -3.02 7.04 -26.45
CA PHE A 68 -4.30 6.38 -26.66
C PHE A 68 -4.15 5.02 -27.37
N TRP A 69 -3.19 4.91 -28.29
CA TRP A 69 -2.86 3.66 -29.00
C TRP A 69 -2.43 2.52 -28.07
N HIS A 70 -1.96 2.81 -26.87
CA HIS A 70 -1.61 1.78 -25.88
C HIS A 70 -2.84 0.98 -25.40
N LEU A 71 -4.05 1.52 -25.54
CA LEU A 71 -5.30 0.82 -25.20
C LEU A 71 -5.54 -0.39 -26.10
N PHE A 72 -5.06 -0.35 -27.35
CA PHE A 72 -5.18 -1.43 -28.34
C PHE A 72 -4.03 -2.44 -28.25
N SER A 73 -3.05 -2.22 -27.38
CA SER A 73 -1.96 -3.17 -27.16
C SER A 73 -2.47 -4.48 -26.53
N LYS A 74 -1.85 -5.61 -26.89
CA LYS A 74 -2.03 -6.89 -26.19
C LYS A 74 -1.48 -6.86 -24.75
N ARG A 75 -0.53 -5.95 -24.45
CA ARG A 75 -0.01 -5.72 -23.11
C ARG A 75 -0.92 -4.79 -22.32
N PRO A 76 -0.98 -4.94 -20.98
CA PRO A 76 -1.70 -4.00 -20.14
C PRO A 76 -1.19 -2.56 -20.33
N PHE A 77 -2.07 -1.58 -20.25
CA PHE A 77 -1.71 -0.18 -20.40
C PHE A 77 -0.63 0.27 -19.40
N ILE A 78 -0.72 -0.23 -18.15
CA ILE A 78 0.24 0.10 -17.10
C ILE A 78 1.67 -0.39 -17.41
N VAL A 79 1.81 -1.49 -18.13
CA VAL A 79 3.09 -2.03 -18.61
C VAL A 79 3.53 -1.33 -19.88
N GLN A 80 2.62 -1.24 -20.87
CA GLN A 80 2.93 -0.68 -22.18
C GLN A 80 3.40 0.78 -22.08
N SER A 81 2.82 1.55 -21.17
CA SER A 81 3.19 2.94 -20.93
C SER A 81 4.59 3.14 -20.30
N ARG A 82 5.18 2.08 -19.75
CA ARG A 82 6.53 2.07 -19.12
C ARG A 82 7.58 1.32 -19.95
N ARG A 83 7.30 1.01 -21.19
CA ARG A 83 8.34 0.46 -22.10
C ARG A 83 9.35 1.53 -22.44
N SER A 84 10.63 1.23 -22.17
CA SER A 84 11.75 2.15 -22.41
C SER A 84 13.00 1.39 -22.87
N THR A 85 13.44 1.67 -24.10
CA THR A 85 14.71 1.14 -24.63
C THR A 85 15.90 1.70 -23.86
N ALA A 86 15.82 2.96 -23.40
CA ALA A 86 16.84 3.56 -22.54
C ALA A 86 16.98 2.83 -21.20
N LEU A 87 15.87 2.34 -20.61
CA LEU A 87 15.92 1.48 -19.42
C LEU A 87 16.70 0.20 -19.73
N LEU A 88 16.37 -0.51 -20.82
CA LEU A 88 17.09 -1.73 -21.21
C LEU A 88 18.58 -1.46 -21.42
N SER A 89 18.94 -0.39 -22.13
CA SER A 89 20.35 -0.02 -22.35
C SER A 89 21.09 0.25 -21.03
N ASN A 90 20.41 0.85 -20.04
CA ASN A 90 21.01 1.10 -18.73
C ASN A 90 21.14 -0.18 -17.91
N LEU A 91 20.14 -1.06 -17.92
CA LEU A 91 20.20 -2.36 -17.25
C LEU A 91 21.28 -3.29 -17.82
N ARG A 92 21.64 -3.16 -19.11
CA ARG A 92 22.66 -3.95 -19.81
C ARG A 92 24.11 -3.48 -19.59
N LYS A 93 24.33 -2.43 -18.78
CA LYS A 93 25.68 -1.91 -18.50
C LYS A 93 26.48 -2.76 -17.53
N ASP A 94 25.81 -3.61 -16.78
CA ASP A 94 26.38 -4.51 -15.78
C ASP A 94 25.47 -5.73 -15.57
N ASP A 95 25.85 -6.63 -14.64
CA ASP A 95 25.13 -7.85 -14.27
C ASP A 95 24.53 -7.81 -12.86
N ALA A 96 24.41 -6.62 -12.26
CA ALA A 96 23.83 -6.48 -10.92
C ALA A 96 22.38 -6.99 -10.88
N PRO A 97 21.91 -7.56 -9.76
CA PRO A 97 20.51 -7.98 -9.58
C PRO A 97 19.52 -6.84 -9.86
N ILE A 98 18.29 -7.22 -10.25
CA ILE A 98 17.25 -6.25 -10.58
C ILE A 98 16.01 -6.51 -9.73
N LEU A 99 15.56 -5.51 -8.97
CA LEU A 99 14.28 -5.49 -8.29
C LEU A 99 13.27 -4.66 -9.09
N PHE A 100 12.24 -5.30 -9.61
CA PHE A 100 11.13 -4.67 -10.32
C PHE A 100 9.99 -4.36 -9.35
N GLU A 101 9.57 -3.10 -9.27
CA GLU A 101 8.46 -2.65 -8.45
C GLU A 101 7.13 -2.77 -9.20
N GLY A 102 6.39 -3.83 -8.90
CA GLY A 102 5.11 -4.18 -9.50
C GLY A 102 5.22 -4.77 -10.90
N ILE A 103 4.14 -5.43 -11.33
CA ILE A 103 3.98 -5.92 -12.70
C ILE A 103 4.10 -4.80 -13.76
N HIS A 104 3.95 -3.55 -13.32
CA HIS A 104 4.08 -2.34 -14.13
C HIS A 104 5.43 -2.21 -14.82
N THR A 105 6.50 -2.72 -14.20
CA THR A 105 7.89 -2.47 -14.57
C THR A 105 8.58 -3.67 -15.21
N ILE A 106 7.91 -4.83 -15.26
CA ILE A 106 8.54 -6.09 -15.69
C ILE A 106 8.67 -6.28 -17.21
N TRP A 107 8.38 -5.27 -18.04
CA TRP A 107 8.59 -5.41 -19.49
C TRP A 107 10.00 -5.88 -19.86
N PRO A 108 11.12 -5.51 -19.18
CA PRO A 108 12.44 -6.04 -19.46
C PRO A 108 12.54 -7.57 -19.34
N LEU A 109 11.71 -8.23 -18.55
CA LEU A 109 11.67 -9.70 -18.46
C LEU A 109 11.19 -10.41 -19.74
N GLU A 110 10.72 -9.66 -20.75
CA GLU A 110 10.48 -10.24 -22.09
C GLU A 110 11.79 -10.48 -22.86
N MET A 111 12.93 -9.94 -22.40
CA MET A 111 14.24 -10.05 -23.04
C MET A 111 15.04 -11.22 -22.46
N PRO A 112 15.52 -12.16 -23.31
CA PRO A 112 16.24 -13.36 -22.86
C PRO A 112 17.47 -13.06 -21.99
N ASP A 113 18.23 -12.01 -22.32
CA ASP A 113 19.41 -11.59 -21.57
C ASP A 113 19.08 -11.10 -20.16
N ILE A 114 17.94 -10.44 -19.98
CA ILE A 114 17.47 -10.02 -18.65
C ILE A 114 16.94 -11.22 -17.83
N GLN A 115 16.34 -12.21 -18.49
CA GLN A 115 15.85 -13.43 -17.82
C GLN A 115 16.99 -14.27 -17.21
N GLN A 116 18.21 -14.16 -17.73
CA GLN A 116 19.40 -14.87 -17.24
C GLN A 116 19.99 -14.21 -15.97
N ARG A 117 19.55 -13.01 -15.62
CA ARG A 117 20.01 -12.27 -14.45
C ARG A 117 19.21 -12.63 -13.20
N MET A 118 19.79 -12.38 -12.03
CA MET A 118 19.06 -12.40 -10.76
C MET A 118 17.99 -11.31 -10.78
N THR A 119 16.73 -11.71 -10.80
CA THR A 119 15.58 -10.80 -10.89
C THR A 119 14.56 -11.06 -9.79
N LEU A 120 14.17 -10.01 -9.09
CA LEU A 120 13.11 -10.03 -8.09
C LEU A 120 11.95 -9.17 -8.58
N VAL A 121 10.72 -9.64 -8.39
CA VAL A 121 9.52 -8.84 -8.69
C VAL A 121 8.72 -8.63 -7.42
N ARG A 122 8.67 -7.39 -6.96
CA ARG A 122 7.84 -6.96 -5.83
C ARG A 122 6.40 -6.74 -6.29
N MET A 123 5.48 -7.56 -5.83
CA MET A 123 4.06 -7.40 -6.12
C MET A 123 3.40 -6.54 -5.05
N HIS A 124 2.90 -5.36 -5.43
CA HIS A 124 2.16 -4.47 -4.51
C HIS A 124 0.69 -4.89 -4.36
N ASN A 125 0.15 -5.50 -5.42
CA ASN A 125 -1.19 -6.06 -5.49
C ASN A 125 -1.20 -7.22 -6.48
N LEU A 126 -2.25 -8.01 -6.46
CA LEU A 126 -2.70 -8.79 -7.61
C LEU A 126 -3.49 -7.83 -8.50
N GLU A 127 -2.85 -7.31 -9.55
CA GLU A 127 -3.41 -6.18 -10.31
C GLU A 127 -4.72 -6.51 -11.03
N ASP A 128 -4.93 -7.75 -11.42
CA ASP A 128 -6.21 -8.19 -12.00
C ASP A 128 -7.34 -8.15 -10.97
N GLU A 129 -7.11 -8.52 -9.71
CA GLU A 129 -8.07 -8.38 -8.63
C GLU A 129 -8.32 -6.91 -8.27
N TYR A 130 -7.25 -6.10 -8.25
CA TYR A 130 -7.39 -4.66 -8.03
C TYR A 130 -8.28 -4.01 -9.09
N TYR A 131 -8.07 -4.32 -10.37
CA TYR A 131 -8.92 -3.83 -11.46
C TYR A 131 -10.36 -4.37 -11.39
N GLN A 132 -10.55 -5.60 -10.87
CA GLN A 132 -11.90 -6.12 -10.57
C GLN A 132 -12.60 -5.28 -9.49
N GLY A 133 -11.88 -4.87 -8.46
CA GLY A 133 -12.38 -3.96 -7.42
C GLY A 133 -12.78 -2.60 -8.00
N LEU A 134 -11.92 -1.97 -8.79
CA LEU A 134 -12.21 -0.70 -9.47
C LEU A 134 -13.45 -0.77 -10.36
N ARG A 135 -13.63 -1.89 -11.06
CA ARG A 135 -14.79 -2.10 -11.93
C ARG A 135 -16.13 -2.06 -11.17
N LYS A 136 -16.18 -2.53 -9.92
CA LYS A 136 -17.43 -2.54 -9.13
C LYS A 136 -17.98 -1.12 -8.91
N GLN A 137 -17.11 -0.13 -8.76
CA GLN A 137 -17.45 1.27 -8.44
C GLN A 137 -17.50 2.19 -9.67
N ALA A 138 -17.17 1.67 -10.85
CA ALA A 138 -17.01 2.45 -12.08
C ALA A 138 -18.34 2.66 -12.83
N ASN A 139 -18.40 3.74 -13.65
CA ASN A 139 -19.44 3.89 -14.64
C ASN A 139 -19.30 2.86 -15.78
N TRP A 140 -20.31 2.76 -16.67
CA TRP A 140 -20.34 1.66 -17.64
C TRP A 140 -19.17 1.70 -18.67
N PHE A 141 -18.71 2.87 -19.10
CA PHE A 141 -17.53 2.99 -19.98
C PHE A 141 -16.25 2.53 -19.27
N GLN A 142 -16.08 2.98 -18.03
CA GLN A 142 -14.95 2.57 -17.20
C GLN A 142 -14.99 1.07 -16.88
N LYS A 143 -16.19 0.49 -16.71
CA LYS A 143 -16.35 -0.96 -16.50
C LYS A 143 -15.79 -1.79 -17.65
N ILE A 144 -16.04 -1.34 -18.90
CA ILE A 144 -15.49 -2.00 -20.10
C ILE A 144 -13.97 -1.90 -20.10
N TYR A 145 -13.42 -0.71 -19.86
CA TYR A 145 -11.98 -0.49 -19.81
C TYR A 145 -11.32 -1.35 -18.72
N PHE A 146 -11.84 -1.33 -17.50
CA PHE A 146 -11.26 -2.10 -16.40
C PHE A 146 -11.34 -3.61 -16.65
N GLU A 147 -12.40 -4.10 -17.28
CA GLU A 147 -12.50 -5.51 -17.62
C GLU A 147 -11.48 -5.91 -18.70
N GLN A 148 -11.31 -5.11 -19.74
CA GLN A 148 -10.29 -5.36 -20.76
C GLN A 148 -8.88 -5.37 -20.17
N GLU A 149 -8.54 -4.39 -19.35
CA GLU A 149 -7.23 -4.33 -18.69
C GLU A 149 -7.05 -5.48 -17.70
N ARG A 150 -8.06 -5.87 -16.94
CA ARG A 150 -8.04 -7.03 -16.05
C ARG A 150 -7.67 -8.31 -16.80
N VAL A 151 -8.31 -8.56 -17.96
CA VAL A 151 -8.01 -9.73 -18.79
C VAL A 151 -6.58 -9.69 -19.33
N LYS A 152 -6.10 -8.52 -19.76
CA LYS A 152 -4.70 -8.34 -20.20
C LYS A 152 -3.72 -8.58 -19.05
N LEU A 153 -4.01 -8.06 -17.85
CA LEU A 153 -3.17 -8.23 -16.65
C LEU A 153 -3.08 -9.71 -16.26
N LYS A 154 -4.20 -10.43 -16.22
CA LYS A 154 -4.22 -11.87 -15.94
C LYS A 154 -3.37 -12.67 -16.93
N ARG A 155 -3.43 -12.32 -18.21
CA ARG A 155 -2.57 -12.95 -19.23
C ARG A 155 -1.10 -12.59 -19.06
N TYR A 156 -0.82 -11.32 -18.77
CA TYR A 156 0.53 -10.79 -18.63
C TYR A 156 1.23 -11.26 -17.35
N ALA A 157 0.47 -11.56 -16.30
CA ALA A 157 1.00 -12.13 -15.06
C ALA A 157 1.75 -13.46 -15.28
N LYS A 158 1.47 -14.19 -16.36
CA LYS A 158 2.26 -15.38 -16.77
C LYS A 158 3.74 -15.05 -17.01
N GLN A 159 4.09 -13.78 -17.29
CA GLN A 159 5.47 -13.35 -17.46
C GLN A 159 6.27 -13.44 -16.14
N LEU A 160 5.59 -13.44 -14.99
CA LEU A 160 6.21 -13.62 -13.68
C LEU A 160 6.93 -14.96 -13.52
N LYS A 161 6.61 -15.98 -14.35
CA LYS A 161 7.24 -17.30 -14.32
C LYS A 161 8.75 -17.26 -14.58
N VAL A 162 9.24 -16.25 -15.32
CA VAL A 162 10.67 -16.13 -15.68
C VAL A 162 11.47 -15.28 -14.70
N ALA A 163 10.84 -14.67 -13.70
CA ALA A 163 11.54 -14.00 -12.62
C ALA A 163 12.22 -15.04 -11.71
N THR A 164 13.40 -14.71 -11.17
CA THR A 164 14.10 -15.59 -10.23
C THR A 164 13.28 -15.73 -8.95
N HIS A 165 12.79 -14.60 -8.40
CA HIS A 165 11.98 -14.58 -7.19
C HIS A 165 10.81 -13.61 -7.30
N ILE A 166 9.68 -13.96 -6.68
CA ILE A 166 8.54 -13.07 -6.50
C ILE A 166 8.39 -12.73 -5.02
N LEU A 167 8.21 -11.44 -4.73
CA LEU A 167 8.03 -10.91 -3.38
C LEU A 167 6.59 -10.40 -3.24
N ALA A 168 5.72 -11.22 -2.67
CA ALA A 168 4.31 -10.89 -2.45
C ALA A 168 4.12 -10.03 -1.19
N ILE A 169 3.15 -9.11 -1.20
CA ILE A 169 2.95 -8.18 -0.08
C ILE A 169 2.26 -8.84 1.13
N LYS A 170 1.47 -9.89 0.91
CA LYS A 170 0.74 -10.61 1.95
C LYS A 170 0.69 -12.12 1.69
N PRO A 171 0.44 -12.94 2.72
CA PRO A 171 0.44 -14.40 2.60
C PRO A 171 -0.55 -14.95 1.57
N SER A 172 -1.77 -14.39 1.48
CA SER A 172 -2.76 -14.83 0.51
C SER A 172 -2.32 -14.60 -0.93
N ASP A 173 -1.67 -13.47 -1.23
CA ASP A 173 -1.15 -13.17 -2.56
C ASP A 173 0.00 -14.12 -2.92
N ALA A 174 0.88 -14.43 -1.95
CA ALA A 174 1.95 -15.41 -2.14
C ALA A 174 1.40 -16.79 -2.51
N GLN A 175 0.34 -17.24 -1.84
CA GLN A 175 -0.32 -18.52 -2.13
C GLN A 175 -0.84 -18.58 -3.59
N MET A 176 -1.45 -17.49 -4.08
CA MET A 176 -1.94 -17.43 -5.46
C MET A 176 -0.80 -17.39 -6.47
N LEU A 177 0.28 -16.65 -6.19
CA LEU A 177 1.44 -16.51 -7.08
C LEU A 177 2.27 -17.78 -7.20
N LYS A 178 2.22 -18.70 -6.22
CA LYS A 178 2.87 -20.02 -6.29
C LYS A 178 2.40 -20.88 -7.47
N SER A 179 1.22 -20.63 -8.00
CA SER A 179 0.73 -21.29 -9.23
C SER A 179 1.45 -20.80 -10.50
N ILE A 180 2.15 -19.65 -10.43
CA ILE A 180 2.85 -19.04 -11.57
C ILE A 180 4.37 -19.23 -11.45
N ASN A 181 4.93 -19.10 -10.24
CA ASN A 181 6.36 -19.22 -9.97
C ASN A 181 6.56 -20.01 -8.68
N THR A 182 7.53 -20.93 -8.66
CA THR A 182 7.82 -21.77 -7.49
C THR A 182 8.58 -21.03 -6.39
N SER A 183 9.26 -19.94 -6.74
CA SER A 183 10.07 -19.14 -5.81
C SER A 183 9.34 -17.85 -5.38
N VAL A 184 8.39 -17.99 -4.46
CA VAL A 184 7.55 -16.89 -3.97
C VAL A 184 7.74 -16.73 -2.47
N TYR A 185 8.10 -15.53 -2.06
CA TYR A 185 8.29 -15.14 -0.66
C TYR A 185 7.28 -14.08 -0.24
N VAL A 186 6.91 -14.08 1.02
CA VAL A 186 6.15 -12.96 1.61
C VAL A 186 7.14 -11.90 2.06
N LEU A 187 7.03 -10.73 1.47
CA LEU A 187 7.75 -9.53 1.89
C LEU A 187 6.70 -8.47 2.24
N PRO A 188 6.41 -8.22 3.50
CA PRO A 188 5.46 -7.20 3.92
C PRO A 188 5.86 -5.79 3.44
N ALA A 189 4.93 -4.84 3.52
CA ALA A 189 5.20 -3.47 3.11
C ALA A 189 6.32 -2.85 3.94
N SER A 190 7.23 -2.15 3.28
CA SER A 190 8.23 -1.32 3.94
C SER A 190 7.58 -0.02 4.41
N ILE A 191 7.71 0.27 5.68
CA ILE A 191 7.07 1.41 6.35
C ILE A 191 8.12 2.19 7.17
N PRO A 192 7.83 3.45 7.53
CA PRO A 192 8.66 4.14 8.52
C PRO A 192 8.70 3.35 9.82
N SER A 193 9.74 3.58 10.64
CA SER A 193 9.80 3.02 11.99
C SER A 193 8.49 3.31 12.73
N LEU A 194 7.90 2.27 13.30
CA LEU A 194 6.69 2.40 14.07
C LEU A 194 7.00 3.12 15.39
N ASN A 195 6.07 3.99 15.81
CA ASN A 195 6.20 4.70 17.08
C ASN A 195 5.69 3.78 18.19
N ASN A 196 6.61 3.16 18.92
CA ASN A 196 6.32 2.07 19.85
C ASN A 196 6.06 2.56 21.29
N SER A 197 5.53 3.76 21.47
CA SER A 197 5.17 4.27 22.81
C SER A 197 3.68 4.14 23.09
N PHE A 198 3.34 3.47 24.19
CA PHE A 198 1.97 3.47 24.70
C PHE A 198 1.64 4.84 25.27
N THR A 199 0.63 5.50 24.71
CA THR A 199 0.15 6.82 25.10
C THR A 199 -1.28 6.75 25.62
N SER A 200 -1.68 7.71 26.47
CA SER A 200 -3.07 7.86 26.85
C SER A 200 -3.93 8.22 25.64
N VAL A 201 -5.07 7.56 25.50
CA VAL A 201 -6.04 7.86 24.45
C VAL A 201 -7.10 8.84 24.95
N GLU A 202 -7.71 9.56 24.01
CA GLU A 202 -8.84 10.45 24.22
C GLU A 202 -10.12 9.77 23.72
N PRO A 203 -11.30 10.09 24.31
CA PRO A 203 -12.56 9.43 24.00
C PRO A 203 -13.13 9.88 22.65
N TYR A 204 -12.53 9.49 21.54
CA TYR A 204 -13.06 9.69 20.20
C TYR A 204 -12.74 8.53 19.26
N ALA A 205 -13.54 8.42 18.20
CA ALA A 205 -13.27 7.54 17.09
C ALA A 205 -12.62 8.33 15.94
N LEU A 206 -11.66 7.71 15.24
CA LEU A 206 -10.96 8.31 14.10
C LEU A 206 -11.08 7.46 12.85
N PHE A 207 -11.50 8.07 11.74
CA PHE A 207 -11.21 7.62 10.40
C PHE A 207 -10.24 8.58 9.73
N HIS A 208 -9.21 8.05 9.04
CA HIS A 208 -8.31 8.91 8.28
C HIS A 208 -7.95 8.36 6.90
N GLY A 209 -7.59 9.26 5.99
CA GLY A 209 -7.15 8.90 4.64
C GLY A 209 -7.08 10.08 3.68
N ASN A 210 -6.62 9.83 2.44
CA ASN A 210 -6.73 10.84 1.38
C ASN A 210 -8.20 10.90 0.91
N LEU A 211 -8.94 11.94 1.31
CA LEU A 211 -10.38 12.08 1.07
C LEU A 211 -10.71 12.50 -0.38
N SER A 212 -9.70 12.83 -1.20
CA SER A 212 -9.89 12.99 -2.66
C SER A 212 -10.03 11.66 -3.40
N VAL A 213 -9.66 10.54 -2.76
CA VAL A 213 -9.82 9.20 -3.31
C VAL A 213 -11.22 8.71 -3.02
N ALA A 214 -11.97 8.39 -4.08
CA ALA A 214 -13.39 8.01 -3.99
C ALA A 214 -13.64 6.85 -3.00
N GLU A 215 -12.74 5.87 -2.91
CA GLU A 215 -12.84 4.77 -1.96
C GLU A 215 -12.81 5.26 -0.50
N ASN A 216 -11.94 6.22 -0.17
CA ASN A 216 -11.85 6.76 1.19
C ASN A 216 -13.03 7.67 1.53
N GLU A 217 -13.52 8.45 0.58
CA GLU A 217 -14.73 9.27 0.76
C GLU A 217 -15.95 8.40 1.03
N GLN A 218 -16.15 7.34 0.22
CA GLN A 218 -17.25 6.39 0.40
C GLN A 218 -17.14 5.65 1.74
N ALA A 219 -15.93 5.26 2.14
CA ALA A 219 -15.69 4.65 3.44
C ALA A 219 -16.05 5.58 4.60
N ALA A 220 -15.64 6.86 4.54
CA ALA A 220 -16.00 7.86 5.55
C ALA A 220 -17.52 8.04 5.64
N MET A 221 -18.21 8.17 4.50
CA MET A 221 -19.67 8.31 4.46
C MET A 221 -20.37 7.06 4.99
N TRP A 222 -19.89 5.86 4.66
CA TRP A 222 -20.43 4.61 5.18
C TRP A 222 -20.28 4.56 6.71
N ILE A 223 -19.11 4.87 7.26
CA ILE A 223 -18.86 4.91 8.71
C ILE A 223 -19.80 5.90 9.40
N ILE A 224 -19.90 7.14 8.89
CA ILE A 224 -20.83 8.16 9.41
C ILE A 224 -22.25 7.59 9.48
N GLN A 225 -22.71 6.93 8.41
CA GLN A 225 -24.05 6.36 8.36
C GLN A 225 -24.28 5.29 9.44
N GLN A 226 -23.24 4.50 9.78
CA GLN A 226 -23.37 3.47 10.81
C GLN A 226 -23.44 4.06 12.23
N VAL A 227 -22.69 5.13 12.51
CA VAL A 227 -22.50 5.62 13.89
C VAL A 227 -23.24 6.93 14.20
N LYS A 228 -23.92 7.57 13.25
CA LYS A 228 -24.60 8.87 13.39
C LYS A 228 -25.61 8.99 14.54
N GLY A 229 -26.11 7.89 15.07
CA GLY A 229 -27.04 7.88 16.23
C GLY A 229 -26.37 7.39 17.52
N ILE A 230 -25.05 7.21 17.49
CA ILE A 230 -24.27 6.65 18.61
C ILE A 230 -23.24 7.67 19.10
N ILE A 231 -22.64 8.43 18.17
CA ILE A 231 -21.68 9.49 18.49
C ILE A 231 -22.36 10.65 19.24
N CYS A 232 -21.62 11.26 20.14
CA CYS A 232 -22.06 12.40 20.95
C CYS A 232 -20.86 13.31 21.28
N ASP A 233 -21.10 14.43 21.93
CA ASP A 233 -20.05 15.40 22.25
C ASP A 233 -18.95 14.81 23.17
N THR A 234 -19.30 13.82 24.00
CA THR A 234 -18.34 13.14 24.90
C THR A 234 -17.57 12.00 24.17
N PHE A 235 -18.04 11.55 23.02
CA PHE A 235 -17.38 10.55 22.16
C PHE A 235 -17.64 10.85 20.67
N PRO A 236 -16.99 11.88 20.09
CA PRO A 236 -17.19 12.27 18.70
C PRO A 236 -16.54 11.28 17.73
N LEU A 237 -17.03 11.30 16.48
CA LEU A 237 -16.32 10.76 15.34
C LEU A 237 -15.53 11.89 14.66
N ARG A 238 -14.23 11.69 14.47
CA ARG A 238 -13.34 12.56 13.70
C ARG A 238 -13.03 11.94 12.36
N ILE A 239 -13.21 12.69 11.29
CA ILE A 239 -12.78 12.32 9.92
C ILE A 239 -11.61 13.22 9.56
N ALA A 240 -10.42 12.65 9.32
CA ALA A 240 -9.21 13.43 9.03
C ALA A 240 -8.64 13.08 7.65
N GLY A 241 -8.27 14.09 6.87
CA GLY A 241 -7.56 13.82 5.61
C GLY A 241 -7.52 14.95 4.60
N LYS A 242 -6.80 14.68 3.51
CA LYS A 242 -6.55 15.67 2.45
C LYS A 242 -7.73 15.77 1.49
N ASN A 243 -8.03 17.03 1.11
CA ASN A 243 -8.95 17.39 0.02
C ASN A 243 -10.34 16.74 0.15
N PRO A 244 -11.07 16.93 1.27
CA PRO A 244 -12.44 16.45 1.41
C PRO A 244 -13.35 17.13 0.38
N SER A 245 -14.24 16.38 -0.26
CA SER A 245 -15.22 16.92 -1.18
C SER A 245 -16.27 17.77 -0.47
N LYS A 246 -16.93 18.69 -1.19
CA LYS A 246 -18.05 19.47 -0.65
C LYS A 246 -19.18 18.57 -0.11
N ARG A 247 -19.38 17.42 -0.74
CA ARG A 247 -20.38 16.43 -0.33
C ARG A 247 -20.04 15.84 1.03
N LEU A 248 -18.81 15.42 1.26
CA LEU A 248 -18.36 14.89 2.56
C LEU A 248 -18.43 15.96 3.64
N GLN A 249 -18.01 17.21 3.34
CA GLN A 249 -18.12 18.34 4.27
C GLN A 249 -19.58 18.56 4.74
N GLN A 250 -20.53 18.56 3.81
CA GLN A 250 -21.97 18.69 4.13
C GLN A 250 -22.48 17.51 4.96
N TRP A 251 -21.97 16.29 4.72
CA TRP A 251 -22.33 15.14 5.54
C TRP A 251 -21.80 15.25 6.97
N CYS A 252 -20.57 15.70 7.16
CA CYS A 252 -20.00 15.92 8.48
C CYS A 252 -20.82 16.95 9.29
N ILE A 253 -21.18 18.08 8.67
CA ILE A 253 -22.05 19.09 9.29
C ILE A 253 -23.42 18.49 9.66
N LYS A 254 -24.06 17.79 8.70
CA LYS A 254 -25.41 17.21 8.91
C LYS A 254 -25.48 16.22 10.06
N TYR A 255 -24.42 15.47 10.31
CA TYR A 255 -24.41 14.38 11.31
C TYR A 255 -23.54 14.67 12.53
N ASN A 256 -23.15 15.93 12.74
CA ASN A 256 -22.30 16.38 13.85
C ASN A 256 -21.00 15.57 13.97
N VAL A 257 -20.27 15.46 12.84
CA VAL A 257 -18.98 14.77 12.74
C VAL A 257 -17.88 15.80 12.61
N GLU A 258 -16.83 15.69 13.40
CA GLU A 258 -15.68 16.58 13.33
C GLU A 258 -14.84 16.29 12.09
N LEU A 259 -14.72 17.26 11.17
CA LEU A 259 -13.89 17.14 9.97
C LEU A 259 -12.58 17.91 10.13
N VAL A 260 -11.46 17.18 10.19
CA VAL A 260 -10.11 17.75 10.18
C VAL A 260 -9.59 17.72 8.75
N ALA A 261 -9.84 18.82 8.02
CA ALA A 261 -9.49 18.94 6.61
C ALA A 261 -8.03 19.35 6.42
N ASN A 262 -7.29 18.61 5.59
CA ASN A 262 -5.89 18.89 5.23
C ASN A 262 -4.94 19.01 6.44
N PRO A 263 -4.98 18.09 7.42
CA PRO A 263 -4.06 18.15 8.54
C PRO A 263 -2.61 18.07 8.04
N SER A 264 -1.71 18.74 8.73
CA SER A 264 -0.27 18.48 8.60
C SER A 264 0.06 17.06 9.04
N LYS A 265 1.27 16.59 8.70
CA LYS A 265 1.69 15.25 9.13
C LYS A 265 1.68 15.13 10.67
N SER A 266 2.17 16.13 11.36
CA SER A 266 2.22 16.14 12.83
C SER A 266 0.83 16.09 13.46
N GLU A 267 -0.12 16.89 12.96
CA GLU A 267 -1.51 16.89 13.43
C GLU A 267 -2.20 15.53 13.17
N LEU A 268 -1.95 14.93 12.00
CA LEU A 268 -2.51 13.61 11.72
C LEU A 268 -1.89 12.52 12.61
N ASP A 269 -0.57 12.57 12.84
CA ASP A 269 0.12 11.63 13.72
C ASP A 269 -0.40 11.76 15.18
N GLU A 270 -0.67 12.99 15.65
CA GLU A 270 -1.29 13.22 16.95
C GLU A 270 -2.70 12.65 17.03
N LEU A 271 -3.54 12.93 16.04
CA LEU A 271 -4.91 12.36 15.98
C LEU A 271 -4.88 10.83 15.98
N VAL A 272 -3.95 10.21 15.25
CA VAL A 272 -3.82 8.75 15.22
C VAL A 272 -3.36 8.21 16.57
N ASN A 273 -2.39 8.86 17.22
CA ASN A 273 -1.85 8.36 18.48
C ASN A 273 -2.81 8.51 19.67
N ARG A 274 -3.71 9.50 19.63
CA ARG A 274 -4.65 9.79 20.73
C ARG A 274 -6.05 9.18 20.56
N ALA A 275 -6.40 8.68 19.38
CA ALA A 275 -7.72 8.07 19.16
C ALA A 275 -7.93 6.82 20.00
N GLN A 276 -9.05 6.74 20.73
CA GLN A 276 -9.43 5.53 21.45
C GLN A 276 -9.88 4.43 20.50
N ILE A 277 -10.57 4.77 19.40
CA ILE A 277 -11.04 3.80 18.40
C ILE A 277 -10.63 4.29 17.00
N HIS A 278 -9.91 3.46 16.27
CA HIS A 278 -9.74 3.62 14.82
C HIS A 278 -10.83 2.86 14.10
N VAL A 279 -11.56 3.54 13.24
CA VAL A 279 -12.62 2.93 12.42
C VAL A 279 -12.16 2.90 10.96
N LEU A 280 -11.97 1.70 10.39
CA LEU A 280 -11.51 1.54 9.01
C LEU A 280 -12.48 0.67 8.22
N TYR A 281 -12.76 1.09 6.99
CA TYR A 281 -13.65 0.38 6.08
C TYR A 281 -13.08 0.43 4.66
N THR A 282 -13.24 -0.64 3.90
CA THR A 282 -12.93 -0.71 2.47
C THR A 282 -13.80 -1.74 1.75
N GLU A 283 -14.16 -1.45 0.51
CA GLU A 283 -14.81 -2.42 -0.40
C GLU A 283 -13.78 -3.30 -1.14
N VAL A 284 -12.48 -2.94 -1.07
CA VAL A 284 -11.42 -3.58 -1.84
C VAL A 284 -10.49 -4.35 -0.91
N SER A 285 -10.42 -5.68 -1.07
CA SER A 285 -9.58 -6.57 -0.26
C SER A 285 -8.14 -6.73 -0.79
N SER A 286 -7.81 -6.20 -2.00
CA SER A 286 -6.47 -6.37 -2.58
C SER A 286 -5.40 -5.52 -1.88
N GLY A 287 -4.17 -6.06 -1.83
CA GLY A 287 -3.02 -5.44 -1.18
C GLY A 287 -3.16 -5.32 0.33
N ILE A 288 -2.25 -4.57 0.96
CA ILE A 288 -2.31 -4.19 2.38
C ILE A 288 -2.56 -2.69 2.50
N LYS A 289 -3.45 -2.33 3.42
CA LYS A 289 -3.77 -0.92 3.66
C LYS A 289 -2.83 -0.36 4.74
N LEU A 290 -1.85 0.46 4.38
CA LEU A 290 -0.86 1.00 5.33
C LEU A 290 -1.50 1.75 6.50
N LYS A 291 -2.69 2.37 6.30
CA LYS A 291 -3.44 2.98 7.40
C LYS A 291 -3.84 1.98 8.50
N LEU A 292 -4.06 0.70 8.14
CA LEU A 292 -4.30 -0.35 9.13
C LEU A 292 -3.08 -0.56 10.03
N ILE A 293 -1.88 -0.64 9.44
CA ILE A 293 -0.64 -0.82 10.20
C ILE A 293 -0.39 0.39 11.11
N ASN A 294 -0.61 1.61 10.60
CA ASN A 294 -0.46 2.84 11.41
C ASN A 294 -1.43 2.87 12.59
N CYS A 295 -2.68 2.46 12.40
CA CYS A 295 -3.65 2.37 13.49
C CYS A 295 -3.28 1.28 14.49
N LEU A 296 -2.83 0.12 14.02
CA LEU A 296 -2.36 -0.96 14.91
C LEU A 296 -1.10 -0.58 15.69
N ALA A 297 -0.25 0.30 15.17
CA ALA A 297 0.91 0.81 15.88
C ALA A 297 0.59 1.86 16.95
N SER A 298 -0.63 2.40 16.99
CA SER A 298 -1.09 3.37 18.00
C SER A 298 -1.70 2.69 19.24
N SER A 299 -2.05 3.48 20.26
CA SER A 299 -2.65 2.98 21.50
C SER A 299 -4.17 2.76 21.42
N GLY A 300 -4.80 3.02 20.28
CA GLY A 300 -6.24 2.85 20.10
C GLY A 300 -6.67 1.42 19.73
N GLN A 301 -7.93 1.11 19.97
CA GLN A 301 -8.61 -0.06 19.44
C GLN A 301 -8.81 0.08 17.94
N VAL A 302 -8.84 -1.02 17.18
CA VAL A 302 -8.98 -0.97 15.71
C VAL A 302 -10.19 -1.79 15.29
N LEU A 303 -11.25 -1.10 14.83
CA LEU A 303 -12.48 -1.66 14.30
C LEU A 303 -12.45 -1.62 12.77
N VAL A 304 -12.58 -2.77 12.14
CA VAL A 304 -12.48 -2.93 10.68
C VAL A 304 -13.61 -3.78 10.11
N ASN A 305 -13.85 -3.68 8.80
CA ASN A 305 -14.59 -4.71 8.09
C ASN A 305 -13.63 -5.82 7.56
N GLU A 306 -14.15 -6.98 7.19
CA GLU A 306 -13.35 -8.14 6.73
C GLU A 306 -12.40 -7.78 5.59
N ASN A 307 -12.85 -7.01 4.59
CA ASN A 307 -12.02 -6.62 3.44
C ASN A 307 -10.78 -5.80 3.81
N MET A 308 -10.78 -5.14 4.98
CA MET A 308 -9.64 -4.36 5.46
C MET A 308 -8.48 -5.26 5.86
N VAL A 309 -8.74 -6.45 6.36
CA VAL A 309 -7.76 -7.27 7.09
C VAL A 309 -7.58 -8.67 6.49
N VAL A 310 -8.51 -9.17 5.68
CA VAL A 310 -8.50 -10.54 5.16
C VAL A 310 -7.18 -10.89 4.43
N GLY A 311 -6.57 -11.99 4.86
CA GLY A 311 -5.34 -12.54 4.27
C GLY A 311 -4.08 -11.72 4.53
N THR A 312 -4.13 -10.78 5.48
CA THR A 312 -2.96 -9.96 5.87
C THR A 312 -2.11 -10.60 6.97
N GLY A 313 -2.68 -11.53 7.75
CA GLY A 313 -2.08 -12.08 8.98
C GLY A 313 -2.25 -11.17 10.20
N LEU A 314 -3.07 -10.10 10.09
CA LEU A 314 -3.34 -9.12 11.17
C LEU A 314 -4.75 -9.28 11.76
N GLU A 315 -5.50 -10.30 11.34
CA GLU A 315 -6.88 -10.54 11.71
C GLU A 315 -7.07 -10.57 13.23
N GLY A 316 -6.17 -11.23 13.95
CA GLY A 316 -6.21 -11.35 15.42
C GLY A 316 -5.91 -10.06 16.18
N LEU A 317 -5.46 -9.00 15.49
CA LEU A 317 -5.15 -7.70 16.09
C LEU A 317 -6.28 -6.67 15.97
N CYS A 318 -7.38 -7.05 15.33
CA CYS A 318 -8.50 -6.17 15.01
C CYS A 318 -9.81 -6.68 15.58
N THR A 319 -10.73 -5.78 15.88
CA THR A 319 -12.14 -6.11 16.03
C THR A 319 -12.77 -6.09 14.63
N ILE A 320 -13.25 -7.25 14.15
CA ILE A 320 -13.75 -7.40 12.78
C ILE A 320 -15.27 -7.38 12.77
N ALA A 321 -15.84 -6.48 11.98
CA ALA A 321 -17.26 -6.42 11.72
C ALA A 321 -17.59 -7.09 10.37
N THR A 322 -18.54 -8.00 10.37
CA THR A 322 -18.99 -8.74 9.18
C THR A 322 -20.11 -8.00 8.43
N ASP A 323 -20.84 -7.14 9.14
CA ASP A 323 -21.95 -6.35 8.60
C ASP A 323 -22.14 -5.02 9.38
N ALA A 324 -23.10 -4.22 8.95
CA ALA A 324 -23.43 -2.94 9.56
C ALA A 324 -23.94 -3.06 11.02
N LYS A 325 -24.61 -4.18 11.36
CA LYS A 325 -25.14 -4.41 12.71
C LYS A 325 -24.00 -4.75 13.67
N SER A 326 -23.12 -5.67 13.31
CA SER A 326 -21.94 -6.03 14.08
C SER A 326 -20.99 -4.83 14.24
N PHE A 327 -20.82 -4.01 13.18
CA PHE A 327 -20.01 -2.78 13.27
C PHE A 327 -20.52 -1.83 14.37
N LYS A 328 -21.83 -1.58 14.44
CA LYS A 328 -22.45 -0.75 15.48
C LYS A 328 -22.26 -1.33 16.87
N LEU A 329 -22.49 -2.63 17.05
CA LEU A 329 -22.35 -3.31 18.34
C LEU A 329 -20.90 -3.25 18.83
N HIS A 330 -19.93 -3.53 17.95
CA HIS A 330 -18.51 -3.43 18.28
C HIS A 330 -18.12 -1.99 18.59
N PHE A 331 -18.58 -1.01 17.81
CA PHE A 331 -18.31 0.40 18.05
C PHE A 331 -18.76 0.84 19.46
N ILE A 332 -19.98 0.46 19.88
CA ILE A 332 -20.50 0.75 21.24
C ILE A 332 -19.65 0.06 22.31
N GLY A 333 -19.33 -1.22 22.12
CA GLY A 333 -18.54 -1.99 23.08
C GLY A 333 -17.15 -1.38 23.32
N LEU A 334 -16.47 -0.96 22.25
CA LEU A 334 -15.12 -0.40 22.31
C LEU A 334 -15.03 0.99 22.96
N GLN A 335 -16.14 1.74 23.02
CA GLN A 335 -16.16 3.04 23.74
C GLN A 335 -15.84 2.91 25.23
N ASN A 336 -16.16 1.78 25.84
CA ASN A 336 -16.01 1.54 27.27
C ASN A 336 -14.76 0.70 27.63
N VAL A 337 -14.03 0.22 26.65
CA VAL A 337 -12.90 -0.69 26.85
C VAL A 337 -11.67 -0.19 26.06
N PRO A 338 -10.87 0.73 26.61
CA PRO A 338 -9.63 1.14 25.98
C PRO A 338 -8.64 -0.03 25.90
N LEU A 339 -7.70 0.03 24.95
CA LEU A 339 -6.65 -0.97 24.81
C LEU A 339 -5.75 -0.95 26.06
N THR A 340 -5.44 -2.12 26.61
CA THR A 340 -4.49 -2.23 27.72
C THR A 340 -3.05 -2.11 27.24
N ARG A 341 -2.12 -1.78 28.15
CA ARG A 341 -0.69 -1.72 27.85
C ARG A 341 -0.14 -3.08 27.40
N GLU A 342 -0.61 -4.15 28.04
CA GLU A 342 -0.21 -5.53 27.72
C GLU A 342 -0.59 -5.90 26.30
N ALA A 343 -1.86 -5.69 25.92
CA ALA A 343 -2.35 -5.95 24.58
C ALA A 343 -1.67 -5.04 23.53
N PHE A 344 -1.32 -3.80 23.89
CA PHE A 344 -0.51 -2.94 23.03
C PHE A 344 0.89 -3.55 22.79
N ASN A 345 1.57 -3.97 23.84
CA ASN A 345 2.92 -4.55 23.72
C ASN A 345 2.92 -5.82 22.86
N GLU A 346 1.99 -6.75 23.10
CA GLU A 346 1.81 -7.94 22.27
C GLU A 346 1.60 -7.59 20.79
N ARG A 347 0.79 -6.57 20.52
CA ARG A 347 0.53 -6.07 19.18
C ARG A 347 1.81 -5.47 18.53
N GLN A 348 2.62 -4.71 19.30
CA GLN A 348 3.88 -4.16 18.81
C GLN A 348 4.88 -5.26 18.46
N ASP A 349 5.00 -6.31 19.27
CA ASP A 349 5.89 -7.45 19.00
C ASP A 349 5.52 -8.14 17.69
N ILE A 350 4.23 -8.34 17.43
CA ILE A 350 3.74 -8.91 16.18
C ILE A 350 4.05 -7.98 14.99
N LEU A 351 3.79 -6.68 15.13
CA LEU A 351 4.07 -5.70 14.08
C LEU A 351 5.57 -5.61 13.78
N GLU A 352 6.43 -5.54 14.79
CA GLU A 352 7.89 -5.50 14.61
C GLU A 352 8.41 -6.79 13.96
N LYS A 353 7.86 -7.93 14.32
CA LYS A 353 8.22 -9.21 13.69
C LYS A 353 7.91 -9.24 12.20
N HIS A 354 6.75 -8.69 11.80
CA HIS A 354 6.26 -8.80 10.42
C HIS A 354 6.59 -7.59 9.55
N PHE A 355 6.67 -6.37 10.11
CA PHE A 355 6.82 -5.12 9.36
C PHE A 355 8.14 -4.39 9.61
N SER A 356 9.12 -5.02 10.24
CA SER A 356 10.47 -4.47 10.33
C SER A 356 11.07 -4.32 8.93
N THR A 357 11.07 -3.10 8.42
CA THR A 357 11.60 -2.79 7.07
C THR A 357 13.04 -3.25 6.93
N ARG A 358 13.86 -3.11 7.99
CA ARG A 358 15.26 -3.57 8.00
C ARG A 358 15.37 -5.10 7.84
N LYS A 359 14.61 -5.88 8.63
CA LYS A 359 14.59 -7.36 8.53
C LYS A 359 14.06 -7.81 7.17
N ASN A 360 13.02 -7.16 6.66
CA ASN A 360 12.47 -7.45 5.35
C ASN A 360 13.47 -7.18 4.22
N CYS A 361 14.29 -6.12 4.33
CA CYS A 361 15.35 -5.84 3.36
C CYS A 361 16.52 -6.83 3.46
N GLN A 362 16.80 -7.39 4.65
CA GLN A 362 17.79 -8.48 4.81
C GLN A 362 17.39 -9.72 3.99
N LEU A 363 16.10 -10.08 3.96
CA LEU A 363 15.62 -11.16 3.09
C LEU A 363 15.95 -10.88 1.62
N ILE A 364 15.82 -9.64 1.14
CA ILE A 364 16.22 -9.30 -0.24
C ILE A 364 17.72 -9.56 -0.45
N LEU A 365 18.57 -9.19 0.52
CA LEU A 365 20.01 -9.42 0.43
C LEU A 365 20.37 -10.90 0.43
N GLU A 366 19.72 -11.72 1.23
CA GLU A 366 19.87 -13.17 1.24
C GLU A 366 19.49 -13.79 -0.10
N LEU A 367 18.39 -13.32 -0.72
CA LEU A 367 17.92 -13.82 -2.02
C LEU A 367 18.84 -13.46 -3.18
N ILE A 368 19.50 -12.30 -3.15
CA ILE A 368 20.43 -11.89 -4.23
C ILE A 368 21.87 -12.41 -4.02
N ASN A 369 22.18 -12.96 -2.85
CA ASN A 369 23.47 -13.53 -2.47
C ASN A 369 23.29 -14.95 -1.88
N PRO A 370 22.71 -15.91 -2.65
CA PRO A 370 22.45 -17.25 -2.17
C PRO A 370 23.71 -18.03 -1.78
#